data_1db72ab98c45d37f03f390f5993e46c5
#
_entry.id   1db72ab98c45d37f03f390f5993e46c5
#
_cell.length_a   1.000
_cell.length_b   1.000
_cell.length_c   1.000
_cell.angle_alpha   90.00
_cell.angle_beta   90.00
_cell.angle_gamma   90.00
#
_symmetry.space_group_name_H-M   'P 1'
#
loop_
_entity.id
_entity.type
_entity.pdbx_description
1 polymer ?
#
loop_
_entity_poly.entity_id
_entity_poly.type
_entity_poly.pdbx_seq_one_letter_code
_entity_poly.pdbx_strand_id
1 'polypeptide(L)'
;MGADAAGGVGGDGGAVFGRVLLKLSGEALMGSLDYGADPARLRTIAAQVAQVQRRGVEVAIVVGGGNIYRGMSGAAQGMDRATGDYMGMLATVLNALALQDALEKQEAVTRVQSALTISEVAEPYIRRRAIRHLERGRIVIFAAGTGNPFFTTDTA
;
A
#
# COMPACT_ATOMS: atom_id res chain seq x y z
N MET A 1 -7.67 -10.20 -2.49
CA MET A 1 -8.80 -9.30 -2.77
C MET A 1 -10.05 -9.94 -2.20
N GLY A 2 -10.43 -9.54 -1.00
CA GLY A 2 -11.69 -9.95 -0.39
C GLY A 2 -12.78 -8.97 -0.82
N ALA A 3 -13.47 -9.26 -1.89
CA ALA A 3 -14.62 -8.49 -2.30
C ALA A 3 -15.82 -9.43 -2.31
N ASP A 4 -16.69 -9.31 -1.35
CA ASP A 4 -18.01 -9.91 -1.42
C ASP A 4 -18.81 -9.12 -2.46
N ALA A 5 -18.95 -9.72 -3.64
CA ALA A 5 -19.77 -9.18 -4.68
C ALA A 5 -21.24 -9.44 -4.34
N ALA A 6 -21.90 -8.47 -3.76
CA ALA A 6 -23.34 -8.43 -3.78
C ALA A 6 -23.75 -8.05 -5.22
N GLY A 7 -24.30 -9.00 -5.96
CA GLY A 7 -24.62 -8.84 -7.36
C GLY A 7 -25.57 -7.68 -7.63
N GLY A 8 -25.09 -6.76 -8.42
CA GLY A 8 -25.90 -5.77 -9.07
C GLY A 8 -25.52 -5.74 -10.53
N VAL A 9 -26.34 -6.34 -11.37
CA VAL A 9 -26.18 -6.26 -12.82
C VAL A 9 -26.65 -4.88 -13.25
N GLY A 10 -25.70 -3.95 -13.31
CA GLY A 10 -25.93 -2.69 -13.98
C GLY A 10 -25.10 -2.68 -15.26
N GLY A 11 -25.71 -2.98 -16.37
CA GLY A 11 -25.07 -2.70 -17.64
C GLY A 11 -24.94 -1.20 -17.77
N ASP A 12 -23.74 -0.75 -17.82
CA ASP A 12 -23.34 0.55 -18.34
C ASP A 12 -22.00 0.99 -17.78
N GLY A 13 -20.92 0.26 -18.03
CA GLY A 13 -19.55 0.74 -17.80
C GLY A 13 -19.19 1.30 -16.42
N GLY A 14 -20.11 1.30 -15.45
CA GLY A 14 -19.92 1.79 -14.10
C GLY A 14 -19.19 0.80 -13.20
N ALA A 15 -18.45 1.30 -12.24
CA ALA A 15 -17.76 0.50 -11.25
C ALA A 15 -18.77 -0.24 -10.36
N VAL A 16 -18.54 -1.57 -10.13
CA VAL A 16 -19.39 -2.40 -9.28
C VAL A 16 -19.22 -2.01 -7.79
N PHE A 17 -18.05 -1.56 -7.41
CA PHE A 17 -17.70 -1.19 -6.04
C PHE A 17 -17.52 0.33 -5.93
N GLY A 18 -18.05 0.92 -4.83
CA GLY A 18 -17.80 2.32 -4.50
C GLY A 18 -16.45 2.55 -3.84
N ARG A 19 -15.99 1.57 -3.05
CA ARG A 19 -14.74 1.63 -2.30
C ARG A 19 -14.08 0.26 -2.25
N VAL A 20 -12.77 0.20 -2.48
CA VAL A 20 -12.00 -1.04 -2.40
C VAL A 20 -10.76 -0.86 -1.52
N LEU A 21 -10.40 -1.91 -0.81
CA LEU A 21 -9.13 -2.03 -0.12
C LEU A 21 -8.29 -3.08 -0.86
N LEU A 22 -7.20 -2.64 -1.44
CA LEU A 22 -6.28 -3.50 -2.17
C LEU A 22 -5.09 -3.84 -1.29
N LYS A 23 -4.83 -5.13 -1.10
CA LYS A 23 -3.66 -5.60 -0.38
C LYS A 23 -2.60 -6.03 -1.38
N LEU A 24 -1.44 -5.39 -1.34
CA LEU A 24 -0.29 -5.71 -2.18
C LEU A 24 0.83 -6.29 -1.32
N SER A 25 1.25 -7.51 -1.62
CA SER A 25 2.46 -8.06 -1.01
C SER A 25 3.70 -7.32 -1.53
N GLY A 26 4.77 -7.32 -0.74
CA GLY A 26 6.03 -6.76 -1.21
C GLY A 26 6.54 -7.47 -2.46
N GLU A 27 6.32 -8.78 -2.56
CA GLU A 27 6.70 -9.58 -3.71
C GLU A 27 6.00 -9.13 -5.00
N ALA A 28 4.79 -8.58 -4.92
CA ALA A 28 4.10 -8.05 -6.08
C ALA A 28 4.83 -6.88 -6.74
N LEU A 29 5.70 -6.20 -6.00
CA LEU A 29 6.50 -5.06 -6.49
C LEU A 29 7.85 -5.48 -7.07
N MET A 30 8.26 -6.72 -6.89
CA MET A 30 9.59 -7.19 -7.31
C MET A 30 9.70 -7.41 -8.82
N GLY A 31 8.60 -7.72 -9.50
CA GLY A 31 8.69 -8.17 -10.88
C GLY A 31 9.61 -9.38 -10.99
N SER A 32 10.62 -9.29 -11.85
CA SER A 32 11.63 -10.35 -12.04
C SER A 32 12.85 -10.19 -11.13
N LEU A 33 12.88 -9.19 -10.26
CA LEU A 33 14.00 -8.97 -9.35
C LEU A 33 13.97 -9.96 -8.18
N ASP A 34 15.13 -10.24 -7.61
CA ASP A 34 15.26 -11.10 -6.43
C ASP A 34 14.87 -10.37 -5.14
N TYR A 35 14.99 -9.04 -5.11
CA TYR A 35 14.59 -8.18 -3.99
C TYR A 35 14.37 -6.75 -4.51
N GLY A 36 13.77 -5.91 -3.67
CA GLY A 36 13.50 -4.52 -4.01
C GLY A 36 12.24 -4.36 -4.86
N ALA A 37 12.04 -3.17 -5.37
CA ALA A 37 10.92 -2.83 -6.23
C ALA A 37 11.37 -2.58 -7.65
N ASP A 38 10.73 -3.25 -8.60
CA ASP A 38 10.99 -3.07 -10.01
C ASP A 38 10.24 -1.82 -10.52
N PRO A 39 10.94 -0.82 -11.07
CA PRO A 39 10.28 0.39 -11.58
C PRO A 39 9.21 0.12 -12.62
N ALA A 40 9.43 -0.85 -13.51
CA ALA A 40 8.42 -1.22 -14.51
C ALA A 40 7.17 -1.80 -13.86
N ARG A 41 7.34 -2.62 -12.82
CA ARG A 41 6.22 -3.21 -12.09
C ARG A 41 5.43 -2.15 -11.33
N LEU A 42 6.13 -1.20 -10.70
CA LEU A 42 5.49 -0.06 -10.04
C LEU A 42 4.64 0.75 -11.01
N ARG A 43 5.17 1.04 -12.20
CA ARG A 43 4.41 1.78 -13.23
C ARG A 43 3.17 1.01 -13.67
N THR A 44 3.27 -0.29 -13.87
CA THR A 44 2.14 -1.13 -14.27
C THR A 44 1.05 -1.12 -13.21
N ILE A 45 1.41 -1.34 -11.95
CA ILE A 45 0.46 -1.33 -10.83
C ILE A 45 -0.18 0.05 -10.69
N ALA A 46 0.63 1.11 -10.74
CA ALA A 46 0.13 2.47 -10.61
C ALA A 46 -0.85 2.82 -11.73
N ALA A 47 -0.58 2.41 -12.97
CA ALA A 47 -1.48 2.65 -14.09
C ALA A 47 -2.81 1.94 -13.91
N GLN A 48 -2.80 0.70 -13.44
CA GLN A 48 -4.01 -0.09 -13.18
C GLN A 48 -4.83 0.52 -12.05
N VAL A 49 -4.20 0.90 -10.95
CA VAL A 49 -4.89 1.51 -9.80
C VAL A 49 -5.47 2.88 -10.18
N ALA A 50 -4.70 3.70 -10.87
CA ALA A 50 -5.18 5.02 -11.33
C ALA A 50 -6.38 4.89 -12.27
N GLN A 51 -6.42 3.87 -13.12
CA GLN A 51 -7.53 3.61 -14.00
C GLN A 51 -8.81 3.26 -13.22
N VAL A 52 -8.69 2.44 -12.18
CA VAL A 52 -9.82 2.11 -11.30
C VAL A 52 -10.34 3.37 -10.59
N GLN A 53 -9.44 4.18 -10.06
CA GLN A 53 -9.80 5.43 -9.37
C GLN A 53 -10.51 6.41 -10.32
N ARG A 54 -10.09 6.52 -11.57
CA ARG A 54 -10.75 7.39 -12.57
C ARG A 54 -12.18 6.98 -12.88
N ARG A 55 -12.57 5.74 -12.61
CA ARG A 55 -13.94 5.26 -12.73
C ARG A 55 -14.83 5.65 -11.55
N GLY A 56 -14.32 6.45 -10.62
CA GLY A 56 -15.05 6.89 -9.45
C GLY A 56 -14.98 5.94 -8.26
N VAL A 57 -14.11 4.93 -8.29
CA VAL A 57 -13.89 4.03 -7.17
C VAL A 57 -12.92 4.67 -6.18
N GLU A 58 -13.27 4.66 -4.90
CA GLU A 58 -12.36 5.06 -3.83
C GLU A 58 -11.40 3.90 -3.55
N VAL A 59 -10.10 4.16 -3.59
CA VAL A 59 -9.07 3.13 -3.47
C VAL A 59 -8.18 3.38 -2.27
N ALA A 60 -8.12 2.40 -1.38
CA ALA A 60 -7.13 2.31 -0.30
C ALA A 60 -6.22 1.11 -0.57
N ILE A 61 -4.96 1.23 -0.21
CA ILE A 61 -3.95 0.20 -0.44
C ILE A 61 -3.23 -0.09 0.87
N VAL A 62 -3.07 -1.37 1.18
CA VAL A 62 -2.15 -1.85 2.22
C VAL A 62 -0.99 -2.55 1.51
N VAL A 63 0.23 -2.16 1.81
CA VAL A 63 1.41 -2.70 1.14
C VAL A 63 2.32 -3.41 2.13
N GLY A 64 2.83 -4.58 1.74
CA GLY A 64 3.82 -5.33 2.49
C GLY A 64 5.25 -4.86 2.22
N GLY A 65 6.22 -5.44 2.91
CA GLY A 65 7.63 -5.08 2.83
C GLY A 65 8.59 -6.24 2.55
N GLY A 66 8.07 -7.43 2.23
CA GLY A 66 8.89 -8.63 2.08
C GLY A 66 9.98 -8.52 1.02
N ASN A 67 9.74 -7.80 -0.04
CA ASN A 67 10.72 -7.57 -1.11
C ASN A 67 11.95 -6.79 -0.63
N ILE A 68 11.76 -5.82 0.25
CA ILE A 68 12.85 -5.03 0.83
C ILE A 68 13.56 -5.85 1.92
N TYR A 69 12.78 -6.47 2.81
CA TYR A 69 13.31 -7.27 3.91
C TYR A 69 14.13 -8.46 3.41
N ARG A 70 13.74 -9.06 2.28
CA ARG A 70 14.45 -10.19 1.66
C ARG A 70 15.89 -9.83 1.30
N GLY A 71 16.14 -8.62 0.79
CA GLY A 71 17.49 -8.15 0.50
C GLY A 71 18.36 -7.92 1.74
N MET A 72 17.73 -7.86 2.91
CA MET A 72 18.40 -7.63 4.20
C MET A 72 18.47 -8.89 5.06
N SER A 73 18.01 -10.04 4.57
CA SER A 73 17.85 -11.25 5.37
C SER A 73 19.16 -11.71 6.04
N GLY A 74 20.30 -11.56 5.38
CA GLY A 74 21.60 -11.89 5.95
C GLY A 74 21.98 -10.97 7.13
N ALA A 75 21.69 -9.70 7.04
CA ALA A 75 21.95 -8.73 8.10
C ALA A 75 20.96 -8.87 9.26
N ALA A 76 19.74 -9.35 8.96
CA ALA A 76 18.71 -9.55 9.98
C ALA A 76 18.89 -10.84 10.79
N GLN A 77 19.79 -11.73 10.37
CA GLN A 77 20.03 -12.99 11.06
C GLN A 77 20.59 -12.75 12.46
N GLY A 78 19.96 -13.37 13.47
CA GLY A 78 20.34 -13.18 14.88
C GLY A 78 19.86 -11.88 15.50
N MET A 79 19.10 -11.09 14.78
CA MET A 79 18.58 -9.81 15.27
C MET A 79 17.41 -10.01 16.25
N ASP A 80 17.30 -9.10 17.21
CA ASP A 80 16.16 -9.06 18.11
C ASP A 80 14.85 -8.96 17.31
N ARG A 81 13.83 -9.72 17.74
CA ARG A 81 12.55 -9.79 17.01
C ARG A 81 11.86 -8.43 16.89
N ALA A 82 11.83 -7.65 17.97
CA ALA A 82 11.20 -6.34 17.93
C ALA A 82 11.91 -5.42 16.93
N THR A 83 13.24 -5.44 16.90
CA THR A 83 14.04 -4.68 15.93
C THR A 83 13.74 -5.15 14.51
N GLY A 84 13.69 -6.46 14.28
CA GLY A 84 13.34 -7.03 12.98
C GLY A 84 11.93 -6.63 12.54
N ASP A 85 10.97 -6.62 13.46
CA ASP A 85 9.60 -6.21 13.17
C ASP A 85 9.52 -4.73 12.78
N TYR A 86 10.27 -3.84 13.47
CA TYR A 86 10.35 -2.43 13.07
C TYR A 86 11.00 -2.26 11.70
N MET A 87 12.03 -3.04 11.39
CA MET A 87 12.63 -3.01 10.06
C MET A 87 11.63 -3.42 8.99
N GLY A 88 10.81 -4.43 9.26
CA GLY A 88 9.73 -4.84 8.37
C GLY A 88 8.68 -3.73 8.17
N MET A 89 8.31 -3.04 9.23
CA MET A 89 7.40 -1.89 9.14
C MET A 89 7.99 -0.77 8.29
N LEU A 90 9.25 -0.43 8.49
CA LEU A 90 9.94 0.58 7.70
C LEU A 90 10.07 0.17 6.23
N ALA A 91 10.22 -1.12 5.95
CA ALA A 91 10.21 -1.65 4.59
C ALA A 91 8.87 -1.37 3.89
N THR A 92 7.76 -1.48 4.62
CA THR A 92 6.45 -1.11 4.04
C THR A 92 6.36 0.37 3.72
N VAL A 93 6.96 1.22 4.55
CA VAL A 93 7.00 2.68 4.31
C VAL A 93 7.78 2.98 3.03
N LEU A 94 8.92 2.33 2.81
CA LEU A 94 9.68 2.47 1.56
C LEU A 94 8.83 2.12 0.34
N ASN A 95 8.14 1.00 0.38
CA ASN A 95 7.25 0.59 -0.70
C ASN A 95 6.07 1.56 -0.90
N ALA A 96 5.50 2.05 0.19
CA ALA A 96 4.41 3.01 0.12
C ALA A 96 4.84 4.32 -0.57
N LEU A 97 6.03 4.81 -0.26
CA LEU A 97 6.57 6.01 -0.89
C LEU A 97 6.86 5.79 -2.38
N ALA A 98 7.43 4.63 -2.74
CA ALA A 98 7.69 4.28 -4.12
C ALA A 98 6.39 4.19 -4.93
N LEU A 99 5.36 3.58 -4.35
CA LEU A 99 4.06 3.45 -4.99
C LEU A 99 3.34 4.80 -5.09
N GLN A 100 3.44 5.65 -4.06
CA GLN A 100 2.92 7.01 -4.09
C GLN A 100 3.52 7.81 -5.26
N ASP A 101 4.83 7.76 -5.40
CA ASP A 101 5.51 8.45 -6.49
C ASP A 101 5.01 7.95 -7.86
N ALA A 102 4.90 6.65 -8.03
CA ALA A 102 4.40 6.06 -9.26
C ALA A 102 2.95 6.45 -9.57
N LEU A 103 2.09 6.50 -8.55
CA LEU A 103 0.68 6.91 -8.70
C LEU A 103 0.56 8.40 -9.04
N GLU A 104 1.35 9.25 -8.41
CA GLU A 104 1.32 10.68 -8.69
C GLU A 104 1.82 11.01 -10.08
N LYS A 105 2.74 10.21 -10.62
CA LYS A 105 3.15 10.28 -12.02
C LYS A 105 2.03 9.88 -12.99
N GLN A 106 1.03 9.17 -12.51
CA GLN A 106 -0.21 8.87 -13.24
C GLN A 106 -1.30 9.92 -12.99
N GLU A 107 -0.94 11.04 -12.37
CA GLU A 107 -1.87 12.11 -11.99
C GLU A 107 -2.93 11.69 -10.97
N ALA A 108 -2.69 10.60 -10.24
CA ALA A 108 -3.55 10.14 -9.17
C ALA A 108 -3.04 10.70 -7.83
N VAL A 109 -3.78 11.63 -7.25
CA VAL A 109 -3.41 12.23 -5.96
C VAL A 109 -3.44 11.17 -4.88
N THR A 110 -2.32 11.00 -4.18
CA THR A 110 -2.10 9.89 -3.24
C THR A 110 -1.59 10.42 -1.91
N ARG A 111 -2.04 9.81 -0.82
CA ARG A 111 -1.57 10.11 0.54
C ARG A 111 -1.11 8.81 1.19
N VAL A 112 0.04 8.86 1.84
CA VAL A 112 0.55 7.77 2.67
C VAL A 112 0.23 8.07 4.11
N GLN A 113 -0.38 7.11 4.81
CA GLN A 113 -0.58 7.15 6.25
C GLN A 113 0.20 6.02 6.91
N SER A 114 0.90 6.32 8.00
CA SER A 114 1.76 5.38 8.71
C SER A 114 1.31 5.20 10.14
N ALA A 115 1.31 3.94 10.60
CA ALA A 115 1.10 3.63 12.01
C ALA A 115 2.32 3.98 12.87
N LEU A 116 3.51 4.11 12.27
CA LEU A 116 4.70 4.70 12.90
C LEU A 116 4.71 6.20 12.63
N THR A 117 5.09 6.98 13.63
CA THR A 117 5.20 8.44 13.46
C THR A 117 6.47 8.80 12.68
N ILE A 118 6.30 9.17 11.42
CA ILE A 118 7.37 9.58 10.52
C ILE A 118 6.85 10.80 9.73
N SER A 119 6.60 11.89 10.44
CA SER A 119 5.86 13.05 9.92
C SER A 119 6.47 13.69 8.67
N GLU A 120 7.77 13.53 8.46
CA GLU A 120 8.48 14.08 7.30
C GLU A 120 8.09 13.42 5.99
N VAL A 121 7.62 12.18 6.02
CA VAL A 121 7.37 11.39 4.80
C VAL A 121 5.94 10.86 4.69
N ALA A 122 5.21 10.76 5.81
CA ALA A 122 3.87 10.20 5.82
C ALA A 122 3.01 10.87 6.89
N GLU A 123 1.71 10.93 6.66
CA GLU A 123 0.76 11.35 7.67
C GLU A 123 0.64 10.28 8.76
N PRO A 124 0.42 10.66 10.03
CA PRO A 124 0.03 9.66 11.02
C PRO A 124 -1.33 9.06 10.64
N TYR A 125 -1.50 7.76 10.91
CA TYR A 125 -2.78 7.11 10.65
C TYR A 125 -3.87 7.73 11.51
N ILE A 126 -4.86 8.33 10.86
CA ILE A 126 -6.07 8.85 11.48
C ILE A 126 -7.25 8.43 10.61
N ARG A 127 -8.13 7.60 11.13
CA ARG A 127 -9.23 7.01 10.37
C ARG A 127 -10.08 8.06 9.65
N ARG A 128 -10.47 9.12 10.35
CA ARG A 128 -11.32 10.17 9.75
C ARG A 128 -10.63 10.87 8.59
N ARG A 129 -9.33 11.08 8.71
CA ARG A 129 -8.52 11.71 7.65
C ARG A 129 -8.43 10.80 6.44
N ALA A 130 -8.23 9.49 6.65
CA ALA A 130 -8.21 8.52 5.57
C ALA A 130 -9.54 8.50 4.81
N ILE A 131 -10.66 8.47 5.53
CA ILE A 131 -11.99 8.50 4.92
C ILE A 131 -12.19 9.78 4.10
N ARG A 132 -11.77 10.93 4.64
CA ARG A 132 -11.88 12.22 3.92
C ARG A 132 -11.05 12.22 2.64
N HIS A 133 -9.84 11.65 2.67
CA HIS A 133 -9.03 11.51 1.46
C HIS A 133 -9.76 10.68 0.40
N LEU A 134 -10.32 9.54 0.80
CA LEU A 134 -11.06 8.67 -0.11
C LEU A 134 -12.29 9.37 -0.70
N GLU A 135 -13.05 10.08 0.11
CA GLU A 135 -14.23 10.84 -0.33
C GLU A 135 -13.86 11.94 -1.34
N ARG A 136 -12.65 12.48 -1.25
CA ARG A 136 -12.13 13.49 -2.18
C ARG A 136 -11.44 12.88 -3.40
N GLY A 137 -11.55 11.59 -3.60
CA GLY A 137 -10.96 10.89 -4.74
C GLY A 137 -9.45 10.72 -4.65
N ARG A 138 -8.86 10.84 -3.48
CA ARG A 138 -7.44 10.58 -3.24
C ARG A 138 -7.23 9.12 -2.92
N ILE A 139 -6.15 8.54 -3.44
CA ILE A 139 -5.73 7.20 -3.07
C ILE A 139 -5.00 7.27 -1.72
N VAL A 140 -5.30 6.34 -0.83
CA VAL A 140 -4.63 6.25 0.48
C VAL A 140 -3.84 4.96 0.55
N ILE A 141 -2.56 5.06 0.90
CA ILE A 141 -1.71 3.90 1.13
C ILE A 141 -1.40 3.82 2.63
N PHE A 142 -1.73 2.68 3.24
CA PHE A 142 -1.43 2.43 4.65
C PHE A 142 -0.13 1.66 4.78
N ALA A 143 0.75 2.14 5.64
CA ALA A 143 2.06 1.56 5.89
C ALA A 143 2.29 1.30 7.38
N ALA A 144 3.28 0.48 7.68
CA ALA A 144 3.74 0.12 9.03
C ALA A 144 2.75 -0.76 9.83
N GLY A 145 1.79 -1.39 9.18
CA GLY A 145 0.87 -2.32 9.81
C GLY A 145 0.15 -1.71 11.02
N THR A 146 0.28 -2.33 12.19
CA THR A 146 -0.27 -1.82 13.46
C THR A 146 0.67 -0.83 14.16
N GLY A 147 1.91 -0.70 13.72
CA GLY A 147 2.94 0.09 14.39
C GLY A 147 3.54 -0.61 15.62
N ASN A 148 3.09 -1.81 15.94
CA ASN A 148 3.55 -2.56 17.11
C ASN A 148 4.41 -3.76 16.68
N PRO A 149 5.55 -3.99 17.33
CA PRO A 149 6.31 -5.23 17.11
C PRO A 149 5.50 -6.45 17.55
N PHE A 150 5.88 -7.62 17.06
CA PHE A 150 5.21 -8.92 17.29
C PHE A 150 3.85 -9.07 16.58
N PHE A 151 3.41 -8.08 15.83
CA PHE A 151 2.25 -8.19 14.94
C PHE A 151 2.72 -8.15 13.49
N THR A 152 2.01 -8.85 12.60
CA THR A 152 2.29 -8.78 11.17
C THR A 152 1.62 -7.54 10.56
N THR A 153 2.12 -7.11 9.40
CA THR A 153 1.46 -6.03 8.64
C THR A 153 0.08 -6.44 8.15
N ASP A 154 -0.19 -7.74 8.07
CA ASP A 154 -1.49 -8.28 7.69
C ASP A 154 -2.57 -8.09 8.77
N THR A 155 -2.16 -7.88 10.01
CA THR A 155 -3.08 -7.69 11.15
C THR A 155 -3.72 -6.30 11.16
N ALA A 156 -3.13 -5.34 10.47
CA ALA A 156 -3.53 -3.93 10.50
C ALA A 156 -4.88 -3.64 9.83
#